data_3316a2c53e2c31d7b68b36b011486c8d
#
_entry.id   3316a2c53e2c31d7b68b36b011486c8d
#
_cell.length_a   1.000
_cell.length_b   1.000
_cell.length_c   1.000
_cell.angle_alpha   90.00
_cell.angle_beta   90.00
_cell.angle_gamma   90.00
#
_symmetry.space_group_name_H-M   'P 1'
#
loop_
_entity.id
_entity.type
_entity.pdbx_description
1 polymer ?
#
loop_
_entity_poly.entity_id
_entity_poly.type
_entity_poly.pdbx_seq_one_letter_code
_entity_poly.pdbx_strand_id
1 'polypeptide(L)'
;MTATPKSLGYHFPAEFEKHDATWLSWPHKEASWPGKIESIFPAYSHFVKCVAAVEKVRINVGDASLQAKATQHLEKAGVPMNQIEFYPNPTNDAWCRDHGPAFLVNRKEKKKAIVDWGYNAWGGKYPPFDLDDVVPTRIAGQLGLQVFAPGPIMEGGSVDFNGAGTLLTTTSCLGNVNR
;
A
#
# COMPACT_ATOMS: atom_id res chain seq x y z
N MET A 1 -15.20 8.74 25.19
CA MET A 1 -15.36 8.18 23.83
C MET A 1 -14.06 8.46 23.08
N THR A 2 -13.46 7.46 22.48
CA THR A 2 -12.27 7.61 21.63
C THR A 2 -12.64 8.43 20.40
N ALA A 3 -11.82 9.43 20.05
CA ALA A 3 -12.08 10.26 18.88
C ALA A 3 -12.00 9.41 17.60
N THR A 4 -13.01 9.48 16.76
CA THR A 4 -13.02 8.80 15.47
C THR A 4 -12.42 9.68 14.37
N PRO A 5 -11.91 9.13 13.27
CA PRO A 5 -11.44 9.96 12.16
C PRO A 5 -12.48 11.00 11.71
N LYS A 6 -13.73 10.59 11.59
CA LYS A 6 -14.84 11.50 11.21
C LYS A 6 -15.05 12.64 12.19
N SER A 7 -14.99 12.38 13.52
CA SER A 7 -15.14 13.42 14.54
C SER A 7 -13.99 14.43 14.54
N LEU A 8 -12.84 14.06 13.96
CA LEU A 8 -11.67 14.91 13.78
C LEU A 8 -11.61 15.56 12.38
N GLY A 9 -12.68 15.45 11.60
CA GLY A 9 -12.77 16.08 10.28
C GLY A 9 -12.05 15.34 9.14
N TYR A 10 -11.62 14.11 9.37
CA TYR A 10 -11.05 13.27 8.31
C TYR A 10 -12.14 12.57 7.52
N HIS A 11 -11.87 12.33 6.23
CA HIS A 11 -12.66 11.48 5.36
C HIS A 11 -11.74 10.63 4.49
N PHE A 12 -12.27 9.52 3.97
CA PHE A 12 -11.59 8.65 3.02
C PHE A 12 -11.83 9.18 1.61
N PRO A 13 -10.79 9.61 0.87
CA PRO A 13 -10.96 10.12 -0.49
C PRO A 13 -11.27 8.99 -1.48
N ALA A 14 -11.92 9.32 -2.59
CA ALA A 14 -12.06 8.38 -3.70
C ALA A 14 -10.71 8.14 -4.38
N GLU A 15 -10.51 6.95 -4.96
CA GLU A 15 -9.24 6.60 -5.65
C GLU A 15 -8.98 7.47 -6.89
N PHE A 16 -10.02 8.00 -7.52
CA PHE A 16 -9.89 8.89 -8.68
C PHE A 16 -9.63 10.37 -8.32
N GLU A 17 -9.49 10.72 -7.04
CA GLU A 17 -9.05 12.04 -6.63
C GLU A 17 -7.54 12.20 -6.89
N LYS A 18 -7.09 13.45 -6.98
CA LYS A 18 -5.67 13.73 -7.24
C LYS A 18 -4.77 13.09 -6.18
N HIS A 19 -3.83 12.28 -6.61
CA HIS A 19 -2.83 11.64 -5.76
C HIS A 19 -1.59 12.53 -5.57
N ASP A 20 -0.89 12.38 -4.45
CA ASP A 20 0.46 12.88 -4.26
C ASP A 20 1.50 11.85 -4.71
N ALA A 21 1.19 10.57 -4.53
CA ALA A 21 2.03 9.45 -4.92
C ALA A 21 1.24 8.13 -4.87
N THR A 22 1.67 7.14 -5.65
CA THR A 22 1.23 5.74 -5.55
C THR A 22 2.25 4.92 -4.76
N TRP A 23 1.77 4.12 -3.79
CA TRP A 23 2.59 3.19 -3.01
C TRP A 23 2.63 1.81 -3.63
N LEU A 24 3.82 1.23 -3.67
CA LEU A 24 4.08 -0.12 -4.17
C LEU A 24 5.02 -0.85 -3.20
N SER A 25 5.08 -2.18 -3.30
CA SER A 25 6.13 -3.01 -2.68
C SER A 25 6.86 -3.76 -3.78
N TRP A 26 8.20 -3.71 -3.80
CA TRP A 26 8.97 -4.36 -4.87
C TRP A 26 8.85 -5.88 -4.79
N PRO A 27 8.55 -6.57 -5.91
CA PRO A 27 8.46 -8.03 -5.93
C PRO A 27 9.80 -8.69 -5.54
N HIS A 28 9.75 -9.64 -4.59
CA HIS A 28 10.96 -10.30 -4.09
C HIS A 28 10.74 -11.76 -3.67
N LYS A 29 9.49 -12.18 -3.46
CA LYS A 29 9.17 -13.52 -2.97
C LYS A 29 9.00 -14.49 -4.14
N GLU A 30 9.99 -15.38 -4.34
CA GLU A 30 9.96 -16.38 -5.41
C GLU A 30 8.71 -17.27 -5.35
N ALA A 31 8.25 -17.63 -4.15
CA ALA A 31 7.07 -18.48 -3.97
C ALA A 31 5.77 -17.89 -4.53
N SER A 32 5.69 -16.57 -4.69
CA SER A 32 4.54 -15.88 -5.31
C SER A 32 4.59 -15.93 -6.84
N TRP A 33 5.76 -16.16 -7.42
CA TRP A 33 5.98 -16.32 -8.86
C TRP A 33 6.93 -17.49 -9.15
N PRO A 34 6.56 -18.76 -8.87
CA PRO A 34 7.46 -19.89 -8.95
C PRO A 34 8.12 -20.03 -10.32
N GLY A 35 9.45 -19.90 -10.39
CA GLY A 35 10.24 -19.94 -11.61
C GLY A 35 10.03 -18.77 -12.57
N LYS A 36 9.36 -17.69 -12.14
CA LYS A 36 8.95 -16.57 -13.03
C LYS A 36 9.30 -15.19 -12.49
N ILE A 37 9.88 -15.07 -11.29
CA ILE A 37 10.09 -13.75 -10.67
C ILE A 37 10.93 -12.82 -11.55
N GLU A 38 11.94 -13.33 -12.24
CA GLU A 38 12.77 -12.52 -13.13
C GLU A 38 11.98 -12.00 -14.34
N SER A 39 10.98 -12.73 -14.80
CA SER A 39 10.10 -12.32 -15.92
C SER A 39 9.08 -11.26 -15.51
N ILE A 40 8.82 -11.08 -14.20
CA ILE A 40 7.92 -10.05 -13.66
C ILE A 40 8.55 -8.67 -13.73
N PHE A 41 9.86 -8.55 -13.51
CA PHE A 41 10.51 -7.24 -13.36
C PHE A 41 10.37 -6.32 -14.59
N PRO A 42 10.45 -6.79 -15.84
CA PRO A 42 10.20 -5.92 -16.99
C PRO A 42 8.78 -5.35 -17.03
N ALA A 43 7.78 -6.19 -16.78
CA ALA A 43 6.37 -5.76 -16.76
C ALA A 43 6.10 -4.82 -15.58
N TYR A 44 6.62 -5.15 -14.40
CA TYR A 44 6.48 -4.32 -13.20
C TYR A 44 7.16 -2.96 -13.37
N SER A 45 8.38 -2.93 -13.94
CA SER A 45 9.10 -1.68 -14.24
C SER A 45 8.38 -0.84 -15.29
N HIS A 46 7.74 -1.47 -16.28
CA HIS A 46 6.91 -0.75 -17.24
C HIS A 46 5.68 -0.12 -16.58
N PHE A 47 5.00 -0.85 -15.69
CA PHE A 47 3.92 -0.31 -14.88
C PHE A 47 4.39 0.90 -14.05
N VAL A 48 5.50 0.79 -13.33
CA VAL A 48 6.09 1.90 -12.56
C VAL A 48 6.39 3.08 -13.48
N LYS A 49 6.92 2.86 -14.70
CA LYS A 49 7.18 3.91 -15.67
C LYS A 49 5.92 4.68 -16.07
N CYS A 50 4.81 3.95 -16.29
CA CYS A 50 3.53 4.58 -16.64
C CYS A 50 3.00 5.46 -15.50
N VAL A 51 3.07 4.98 -14.26
CA VAL A 51 2.64 5.77 -13.08
C VAL A 51 3.58 6.96 -12.86
N ALA A 52 4.90 6.75 -12.95
CA ALA A 52 5.90 7.79 -12.75
C ALA A 52 5.85 8.93 -13.81
N ALA A 53 5.15 8.71 -14.92
CA ALA A 53 4.91 9.76 -15.92
C ALA A 53 3.93 10.85 -15.43
N VAL A 54 3.10 10.56 -14.43
CA VAL A 54 2.02 11.45 -13.98
C VAL A 54 2.06 11.77 -12.49
N GLU A 55 2.69 10.91 -11.68
CA GLU A 55 2.79 11.12 -10.23
C GLU A 55 4.04 10.43 -9.64
N LYS A 56 4.36 10.74 -8.40
CA LYS A 56 5.43 10.05 -7.68
C LYS A 56 5.07 8.60 -7.39
N VAL A 57 6.08 7.74 -7.40
CA VAL A 57 5.95 6.34 -7.00
C VAL A 57 6.82 6.08 -5.77
N ARG A 58 6.21 5.62 -4.70
CA ARG A 58 6.85 5.23 -3.45
C ARG A 58 6.92 3.72 -3.35
N ILE A 59 8.13 3.20 -3.20
CA ILE A 59 8.36 1.76 -3.29
C ILE A 59 8.96 1.26 -1.97
N ASN A 60 8.24 0.35 -1.30
CA ASN A 60 8.76 -0.38 -0.17
C ASN A 60 9.83 -1.37 -0.63
N VAL A 61 10.98 -1.34 0.01
CA VAL A 61 12.10 -2.26 -0.19
C VAL A 61 12.61 -2.73 1.17
N GLY A 62 12.98 -4.00 1.26
CA GLY A 62 13.37 -4.58 2.56
C GLY A 62 14.76 -4.14 3.03
N ASP A 63 15.67 -3.93 2.09
CA ASP A 63 17.05 -3.58 2.36
C ASP A 63 17.72 -2.89 1.15
N ALA A 64 18.98 -2.50 1.34
CA ALA A 64 19.76 -1.83 0.31
C ALA A 64 20.03 -2.72 -0.94
N SER A 65 20.12 -4.03 -0.77
CA SER A 65 20.32 -4.97 -1.88
C SER A 65 19.09 -5.02 -2.78
N LEU A 66 17.91 -5.15 -2.16
CA LEU A 66 16.64 -5.12 -2.90
C LEU A 66 16.40 -3.78 -3.57
N GLN A 67 16.77 -2.67 -2.90
CA GLN A 67 16.72 -1.33 -3.50
C GLN A 67 17.63 -1.22 -4.73
N ALA A 68 18.86 -1.72 -4.64
CA ALA A 68 19.81 -1.68 -5.76
C ALA A 68 19.28 -2.50 -6.96
N LYS A 69 18.72 -3.69 -6.69
CA LYS A 69 18.06 -4.52 -7.72
C LYS A 69 16.89 -3.79 -8.37
N ALA A 70 16.00 -3.19 -7.56
CA ALA A 70 14.88 -2.41 -8.05
C ALA A 70 15.34 -1.24 -8.93
N THR A 71 16.33 -0.47 -8.46
CA THR A 71 16.91 0.65 -9.19
C THR A 71 17.42 0.22 -10.57
N GLN A 72 18.19 -0.86 -10.63
CA GLN A 72 18.73 -1.39 -11.90
C GLN A 72 17.61 -1.72 -12.92
N HIS A 73 16.54 -2.36 -12.47
CA HIS A 73 15.41 -2.70 -13.34
C HIS A 73 14.64 -1.46 -13.81
N LEU A 74 14.43 -0.50 -12.92
CA LEU A 74 13.72 0.74 -13.24
C LEU A 74 14.51 1.61 -14.21
N GLU A 75 15.82 1.78 -13.99
CA GLU A 75 16.71 2.51 -14.89
C GLU A 75 16.76 1.87 -16.28
N LYS A 76 16.90 0.53 -16.34
CA LYS A 76 16.87 -0.23 -17.60
C LYS A 76 15.56 -0.04 -18.37
N ALA A 77 14.43 0.12 -17.68
CA ALA A 77 13.13 0.41 -18.30
C ALA A 77 12.95 1.89 -18.68
N GLY A 78 13.89 2.76 -18.33
CA GLY A 78 13.83 4.20 -18.59
C GLY A 78 12.76 4.90 -17.73
N VAL A 79 12.65 4.51 -16.46
CA VAL A 79 11.79 5.17 -15.48
C VAL A 79 12.43 6.51 -15.09
N PRO A 80 11.67 7.61 -14.96
CA PRO A 80 12.20 8.89 -14.46
C PRO A 80 12.49 8.77 -12.95
N MET A 81 13.74 8.48 -12.59
CA MET A 81 14.14 8.16 -11.22
C MET A 81 13.93 9.32 -10.23
N ASN A 82 13.81 10.54 -10.69
CA ASN A 82 13.43 11.70 -9.85
C ASN A 82 11.95 11.63 -9.38
N GLN A 83 11.15 10.74 -9.91
CA GLN A 83 9.78 10.45 -9.47
C GLN A 83 9.72 9.26 -8.50
N ILE A 84 10.82 8.56 -8.25
CA ILE A 84 10.87 7.38 -7.40
C ILE A 84 11.38 7.74 -6.01
N GLU A 85 10.67 7.30 -4.99
CA GLU A 85 11.07 7.39 -3.59
C GLU A 85 11.09 5.97 -3.00
N PHE A 86 12.24 5.51 -2.51
CA PHE A 86 12.37 4.22 -1.85
C PHE A 86 12.19 4.36 -0.34
N TYR A 87 11.47 3.41 0.25
CA TYR A 87 11.23 3.33 1.68
C TYR A 87 11.73 2.00 2.24
N PRO A 88 12.56 2.01 3.29
CA PRO A 88 13.13 0.76 3.88
C PRO A 88 12.08 0.06 4.76
N ASN A 89 11.05 -0.45 4.12
CA ASN A 89 9.98 -1.23 4.75
C ASN A 89 10.07 -2.68 4.28
N PRO A 90 10.65 -3.60 5.09
CA PRO A 90 10.60 -5.03 4.78
C PRO A 90 9.14 -5.51 4.71
N THR A 91 8.85 -6.34 3.70
CA THR A 91 7.55 -6.98 3.51
C THR A 91 7.73 -8.49 3.34
N ASN A 92 6.67 -9.27 3.63
CA ASN A 92 6.67 -10.69 3.35
C ASN A 92 6.35 -10.95 1.87
N ASP A 93 5.58 -10.03 1.22
CA ASP A 93 5.21 -10.13 -0.19
C ASP A 93 4.97 -8.73 -0.79
N ALA A 94 4.60 -8.66 -2.07
CA ALA A 94 4.50 -7.40 -2.83
C ALA A 94 3.05 -6.88 -2.99
N TRP A 95 2.10 -7.39 -2.22
CA TRP A 95 0.67 -7.09 -2.37
C TRP A 95 0.26 -5.78 -1.68
N CYS A 96 0.90 -4.67 -2.08
CA CYS A 96 0.70 -3.35 -1.48
C CYS A 96 -0.75 -2.84 -1.61
N ARG A 97 -1.52 -3.31 -2.60
CA ARG A 97 -2.96 -3.04 -2.71
C ARG A 97 -3.71 -3.52 -1.48
N ASP A 98 -3.29 -4.66 -0.91
CA ASP A 98 -3.99 -5.32 0.19
C ASP A 98 -3.48 -4.92 1.57
N HIS A 99 -2.15 -4.83 1.74
CA HIS A 99 -1.52 -4.48 3.02
C HIS A 99 -1.11 -3.01 3.13
N GLY A 100 -1.28 -2.22 2.08
CA GLY A 100 -0.90 -0.80 2.08
C GLY A 100 -1.78 0.06 2.97
N PRO A 101 -1.29 1.24 3.36
CA PRO A 101 -2.03 2.13 4.25
C PRO A 101 -3.27 2.73 3.60
N ALA A 102 -4.36 2.80 4.35
CA ALA A 102 -5.57 3.52 3.97
C ALA A 102 -5.45 5.00 4.38
N PHE A 103 -5.16 5.88 3.44
CA PHE A 103 -4.97 7.31 3.71
C PHE A 103 -6.29 8.03 3.89
N LEU A 104 -6.36 8.85 4.94
CA LEU A 104 -7.43 9.79 5.21
C LEU A 104 -6.95 11.22 4.98
N VAL A 105 -7.87 12.11 4.60
CA VAL A 105 -7.58 13.53 4.42
C VAL A 105 -8.52 14.40 5.24
N ASN A 106 -7.96 15.44 5.89
CA ASN A 106 -8.69 16.55 6.45
C ASN A 106 -8.37 17.79 5.62
N ARG A 107 -9.27 18.14 4.70
CA ARG A 107 -9.06 19.25 3.76
C ARG A 107 -9.02 20.61 4.44
N LYS A 108 -9.79 20.78 5.53
CA LYS A 108 -9.85 22.04 6.28
C LYS A 108 -8.53 22.36 6.95
N GLU A 109 -7.92 21.34 7.58
CA GLU A 109 -6.65 21.51 8.29
C GLU A 109 -5.43 21.15 7.44
N LYS A 110 -5.64 20.71 6.18
CA LYS A 110 -4.59 20.23 5.27
C LYS A 110 -3.73 19.12 5.90
N LYS A 111 -4.36 18.25 6.67
CA LYS A 111 -3.72 17.10 7.33
C LYS A 111 -4.08 15.80 6.67
N LYS A 112 -3.21 14.81 6.82
CA LYS A 112 -3.43 13.43 6.46
C LYS A 112 -3.31 12.55 7.69
N ALA A 113 -3.94 11.39 7.63
CA ALA A 113 -3.82 10.34 8.63
C ALA A 113 -3.87 8.98 7.92
N ILE A 114 -3.62 7.92 8.64
CA ILE A 114 -3.70 6.54 8.13
C ILE A 114 -4.68 5.77 9.00
N VAL A 115 -5.55 4.97 8.36
CA VAL A 115 -6.20 3.85 9.02
C VAL A 115 -5.33 2.63 8.79
N ASP A 116 -4.90 2.02 9.88
CA ASP A 116 -4.15 0.78 9.90
C ASP A 116 -5.16 -0.36 10.16
N TRP A 117 -5.64 -0.96 9.07
CA TRP A 117 -6.49 -2.15 9.11
C TRP A 117 -5.60 -3.36 9.34
N GLY A 118 -6.05 -4.34 10.11
CA GLY A 118 -5.32 -5.59 10.23
C GLY A 118 -5.23 -6.32 8.89
N TYR A 119 -4.08 -6.92 8.62
CA TYR A 119 -3.85 -7.75 7.46
C TYR A 119 -3.44 -9.17 7.86
N ASN A 120 -4.09 -10.17 7.31
CA ASN A 120 -3.84 -11.58 7.65
C ASN A 120 -3.62 -12.50 6.43
N ALA A 121 -3.17 -11.95 5.30
CA ALA A 121 -2.94 -12.68 4.06
C ALA A 121 -4.15 -13.53 3.64
N TRP A 122 -5.30 -12.88 3.54
CA TRP A 122 -6.59 -13.46 3.12
C TRP A 122 -7.07 -14.61 4.01
N GLY A 123 -6.98 -14.41 5.34
CA GLY A 123 -7.40 -15.41 6.31
C GLY A 123 -6.34 -16.45 6.62
N GLY A 124 -5.07 -16.06 6.65
CA GLY A 124 -3.93 -16.95 6.94
C GLY A 124 -3.56 -17.88 5.79
N LYS A 125 -4.01 -17.57 4.57
CA LYS A 125 -3.78 -18.42 3.39
C LYS A 125 -2.33 -18.47 2.95
N TYR A 126 -1.57 -17.38 3.12
CA TYR A 126 -0.18 -17.25 2.66
C TYR A 126 0.74 -16.69 3.76
N PRO A 127 0.99 -17.43 4.86
CA PRO A 127 1.91 -17.00 5.89
C PRO A 127 3.38 -17.06 5.40
N PRO A 128 4.31 -16.31 6.05
CA PRO A 128 4.06 -15.29 7.05
C PRO A 128 3.51 -13.99 6.45
N PHE A 129 2.93 -13.11 7.29
CA PHE A 129 2.38 -11.82 6.87
C PHE A 129 2.62 -10.70 7.91
N ASP A 130 3.38 -11.01 8.93
CA ASP A 130 3.70 -10.10 10.04
C ASP A 130 4.44 -8.83 9.61
N LEU A 131 5.29 -8.92 8.59
CA LEU A 131 5.97 -7.76 8.02
C LEU A 131 5.03 -6.88 7.17
N ASP A 132 4.06 -7.52 6.51
CA ASP A 132 3.05 -6.84 5.70
C ASP A 132 2.05 -6.10 6.57
N ASP A 133 1.57 -6.75 7.66
CA ASP A 133 0.58 -6.20 8.59
C ASP A 133 1.04 -4.89 9.25
N VAL A 134 2.33 -4.68 9.45
CA VAL A 134 2.87 -3.48 10.08
C VAL A 134 3.28 -2.36 9.10
N VAL A 135 3.13 -2.57 7.79
CA VAL A 135 3.50 -1.56 6.77
C VAL A 135 2.78 -0.24 6.97
N PRO A 136 1.45 -0.17 7.24
CA PRO A 136 0.77 1.09 7.43
C PRO A 136 1.33 1.92 8.59
N THR A 137 1.57 1.28 9.74
CA THR A 137 2.17 1.95 10.91
C THR A 137 3.60 2.43 10.64
N ARG A 138 4.43 1.66 9.91
CA ARG A 138 5.79 2.09 9.53
C ARG A 138 5.75 3.32 8.62
N ILE A 139 4.91 3.30 7.59
CA ILE A 139 4.73 4.44 6.69
C ILE A 139 4.22 5.67 7.45
N ALA A 140 3.28 5.49 8.36
CA ALA A 140 2.79 6.58 9.20
C ALA A 140 3.91 7.24 10.00
N GLY A 141 4.79 6.43 10.63
CA GLY A 141 5.95 6.93 11.37
C GLY A 141 6.93 7.70 10.50
N GLN A 142 7.22 7.19 9.29
CA GLN A 142 8.12 7.82 8.32
C GLN A 142 7.57 9.16 7.78
N LEU A 143 6.25 9.27 7.66
CA LEU A 143 5.58 10.48 7.17
C LEU A 143 5.11 11.43 8.29
N GLY A 144 5.28 11.06 9.56
CA GLY A 144 4.80 11.84 10.72
C GLY A 144 3.28 11.94 10.78
N LEU A 145 2.56 10.88 10.41
CA LEU A 145 1.10 10.87 10.33
C LEU A 145 0.46 10.19 11.55
N GLN A 146 -0.73 10.66 11.90
CA GLN A 146 -1.57 10.01 12.89
C GLN A 146 -2.09 8.67 12.36
N VAL A 147 -2.13 7.66 13.24
CA VAL A 147 -2.69 6.32 12.94
C VAL A 147 -3.99 6.12 13.72
N PHE A 148 -4.97 5.54 13.04
CA PHE A 148 -6.17 4.98 13.62
C PHE A 148 -6.16 3.46 13.39
N ALA A 149 -6.12 2.67 14.44
CA ALA A 149 -6.14 1.21 14.38
C ALA A 149 -7.48 0.69 14.92
N PRO A 150 -8.50 0.46 14.07
CA PRO A 150 -9.83 0.06 14.51
C PRO A 150 -9.94 -1.41 14.90
N GLY A 151 -9.00 -2.26 14.48
CA GLY A 151 -8.91 -3.67 14.82
C GLY A 151 -9.47 -4.67 13.81
N PRO A 152 -10.53 -4.38 13.02
CA PRO A 152 -10.95 -5.32 11.98
C PRO A 152 -9.87 -5.59 10.93
N ILE A 153 -9.91 -6.79 10.36
CA ILE A 153 -9.07 -7.18 9.23
C ILE A 153 -9.75 -6.74 7.93
N MET A 154 -9.02 -6.00 7.09
CA MET A 154 -9.56 -5.52 5.83
C MET A 154 -8.43 -5.29 4.82
N GLU A 155 -8.41 -6.08 3.78
CA GLU A 155 -7.52 -5.83 2.64
C GLU A 155 -8.05 -4.69 1.77
N GLY A 156 -7.17 -3.82 1.29
CA GLY A 156 -7.54 -2.73 0.37
C GLY A 156 -8.15 -3.24 -0.95
N GLY A 157 -7.75 -4.44 -1.40
CA GLY A 157 -8.33 -5.11 -2.57
C GLY A 157 -9.74 -5.67 -2.37
N SER A 158 -10.23 -5.69 -1.13
CA SER A 158 -11.58 -6.18 -0.79
C SER A 158 -12.66 -5.10 -0.80
N VAL A 159 -12.30 -3.84 -1.01
CA VAL A 159 -13.19 -2.67 -0.89
C VAL A 159 -12.96 -1.65 -1.98
N ASP A 160 -14.02 -0.94 -2.36
CA ASP A 160 -13.98 0.25 -3.19
C ASP A 160 -14.71 1.40 -2.50
N PHE A 161 -14.19 2.62 -2.62
CA PHE A 161 -14.75 3.82 -2.00
C PHE A 161 -15.04 4.90 -3.03
N ASN A 162 -16.18 5.58 -2.87
CA ASN A 162 -16.53 6.71 -3.72
C ASN A 162 -16.13 8.09 -3.16
N GLY A 163 -15.47 8.13 -1.99
CA GLY A 163 -15.09 9.37 -1.32
C GLY A 163 -16.25 10.15 -0.68
N ALA A 164 -17.50 9.69 -0.85
CA ALA A 164 -18.71 10.33 -0.37
C ALA A 164 -19.46 9.52 0.72
N GLY A 165 -18.78 8.55 1.33
CA GLY A 165 -19.31 7.75 2.42
C GLY A 165 -19.93 6.41 1.99
N THR A 166 -19.83 6.04 0.71
CA THR A 166 -20.23 4.70 0.23
C THR A 166 -19.02 3.79 0.10
N LEU A 167 -19.16 2.57 0.57
CA LEU A 167 -18.20 1.47 0.45
C LEU A 167 -18.89 0.32 -0.27
N LEU A 168 -18.21 -0.25 -1.26
CA LEU A 168 -18.60 -1.52 -1.90
C LEU A 168 -17.64 -2.62 -1.46
N THR A 169 -18.18 -3.77 -1.13
CA THR A 169 -17.44 -4.99 -0.76
C THR A 169 -18.29 -6.22 -1.05
N THR A 170 -17.74 -7.39 -0.73
CA THR A 170 -18.48 -8.66 -0.83
C THR A 170 -18.59 -9.34 0.53
N THR A 171 -19.63 -10.15 0.71
CA THR A 171 -19.77 -11.00 1.90
C THR A 171 -18.67 -12.05 1.99
N SER A 172 -18.10 -12.45 0.87
CA SER A 172 -16.95 -13.38 0.81
C SER A 172 -15.63 -12.74 1.31
N CYS A 173 -15.56 -11.41 1.31
CA CYS A 173 -14.43 -10.65 1.87
C CYS A 173 -14.74 -10.24 3.32
N LEU A 174 -15.32 -9.08 3.54
CA LEU A 174 -15.50 -8.53 4.90
C LEU A 174 -16.53 -9.31 5.76
N GLY A 175 -17.41 -10.08 5.15
CA GLY A 175 -18.36 -10.94 5.87
C GLY A 175 -17.83 -12.33 6.19
N ASN A 176 -16.58 -12.65 5.83
CA ASN A 176 -16.00 -13.96 6.09
C ASN A 176 -15.56 -14.09 7.55
N VAL A 177 -15.74 -15.28 8.12
CA VAL A 177 -15.38 -15.58 9.54
C VAL A 177 -13.86 -15.49 9.83
N ASN A 178 -13.03 -15.43 8.81
CA ASN A 178 -11.59 -15.31 8.94
C ASN A 178 -11.06 -13.86 8.73
N ARG A 179 -11.97 -12.87 8.71
CA ARG A 179 -11.71 -11.44 8.67
C ARG A 179 -12.07 -10.75 9.95
#